data_5d9d4f625a146173e973a83c5215b421
#
_entry.id   5d9d4f625a146173e973a83c5215b421
#
_cell.length_a   1.000
_cell.length_b   1.000
_cell.length_c   1.000
_cell.angle_alpha   90.00
_cell.angle_beta   90.00
_cell.angle_gamma   90.00
#
_symmetry.space_group_name_H-M   'P 1'
#
loop_
_entity.id
_entity.type
_entity.pdbx_description
1 polymer ?
#
loop_
_entity_poly.entity_id
_entity_poly.type
_entity_poly.pdbx_seq_one_letter_code
_entity_poly.pdbx_strand_id
1 'polypeptide(L)'
;MKSSTMMRQTESEMRPSDSPCGAARPIDLVHLSKYTLGNRSLENELLGLFRSQADVYLARLDAAGDEKEWQNAAHSLKGSARGLGAWALATLAEEAEKTALAARSGIMAEIRDAIAAVNAFIDSVAEA
;
A
#
# COMPACT_ATOMS: atom_id res chain seq x y z
N MET A 1 11.96 6.84 -28.37
CA MET A 1 11.38 6.57 -28.66
C MET A 1 10.83 6.37 -28.59
N LYS A 2 10.96 6.35 -28.38
CA LYS A 2 10.26 6.06 -28.40
C LYS A 2 9.68 5.95 -27.96
N SER A 3 10.01 6.03 -27.72
CA SER A 3 9.24 5.80 -27.53
C SER A 3 8.90 5.63 -26.90
N SER A 4 9.17 5.57 -26.67
CA SER A 4 8.49 5.26 -26.44
C SER A 4 8.04 5.29 -25.80
N THR A 5 8.28 5.31 -25.56
CA THR A 5 7.48 5.15 -25.42
C THR A 5 6.85 5.20 -25.07
N MET A 6 7.00 5.13 -24.94
CA MET A 6 6.12 4.97 -24.96
C MET A 6 5.64 4.72 -24.61
N MET A 7 5.94 4.51 -24.41
CA MET A 7 5.23 4.04 -24.31
C MET A 7 4.90 3.81 -23.61
N ARG A 8 5.33 3.88 -23.34
CA ARG A 8 4.71 3.51 -22.98
C ARG A 8 3.90 3.61 -22.63
N GLN A 9 3.97 3.62 -22.44
CA GLN A 9 2.98 3.57 -22.39
C GLN A 9 2.34 3.33 -22.22
N THR A 10 2.57 3.22 -22.19
CA THR A 10 1.69 2.81 -22.30
C THR A 10 1.26 2.34 -22.01
N GLU A 11 1.40 2.13 -21.87
CA GLU A 11 0.69 1.59 -21.88
C GLU A 11 0.17 1.31 -21.39
N SER A 12 0.48 1.30 -21.19
CA SER A 12 -0.33 0.99 -20.97
C SER A 12 -0.78 1.00 -20.48
N GLU A 13 -0.69 0.97 -20.33
CA GLU A 13 -1.48 0.92 -20.11
C GLU A 13 -2.15 0.69 -19.62
N MET A 14 -2.18 0.38 -19.44
CA MET A 14 -3.17 0.19 -19.06
C MET A 14 -3.53 -0.49 -18.48
N ARG A 15 -3.41 -0.58 -18.17
CA ARG A 15 -4.10 -1.08 -17.63
C ARG A 15 -5.11 -1.28 -17.32
N PRO A 16 -5.67 -1.77 -17.25
CA PRO A 16 -6.67 -1.66 -16.92
C PRO A 16 -7.22 -1.70 -16.27
N SER A 17 -7.26 -1.78 -16.14
CA SER A 17 -7.78 -1.64 -15.54
C SER A 17 -7.84 -1.22 -14.99
N ASP A 18 -7.58 -1.01 -15.38
CA ASP A 18 -7.57 -0.42 -14.83
C ASP A 18 -8.48 0.17 -14.50
N SER A 19 -9.42 -0.23 -14.31
CA SER A 19 -10.33 0.54 -13.93
C SER A 19 -9.84 1.61 -13.24
N PRO A 20 -10.13 2.36 -13.78
CA PRO A 20 -9.47 3.49 -13.52
C PRO A 20 -9.67 4.16 -12.25
N CYS A 21 -10.83 4.46 -11.87
CA CYS A 21 -10.98 5.29 -10.74
C CYS A 21 -10.57 4.61 -9.48
N GLY A 22 -10.84 3.35 -9.35
CA GLY A 22 -10.44 2.60 -8.18
C GLY A 22 -8.95 2.44 -8.10
N ALA A 23 -8.31 2.24 -9.24
CA ALA A 23 -6.88 2.02 -9.29
C ALA A 23 -6.09 3.27 -8.92
N ALA A 24 -6.67 4.44 -9.09
CA ALA A 24 -5.97 5.68 -8.79
C ALA A 24 -5.97 6.03 -7.31
N ARG A 25 -6.78 5.39 -6.51
CA ARG A 25 -6.90 5.73 -5.10
C ARG A 25 -5.97 4.88 -4.26
N PRO A 26 -5.32 5.46 -3.25
CA PRO A 26 -4.48 4.68 -2.36
C PRO A 26 -5.24 3.63 -1.56
N ILE A 27 -6.53 3.85 -1.30
CA ILE A 27 -7.39 2.91 -0.57
C ILE A 27 -8.68 2.69 -1.36
N ASP A 28 -9.06 1.43 -1.46
CA ASP A 28 -10.32 1.04 -2.09
C ASP A 28 -11.43 1.11 -1.05
N LEU A 29 -12.17 2.21 -1.02
CA LEU A 29 -13.22 2.42 -0.05
C LEU A 29 -14.40 1.47 -0.24
N VAL A 30 -14.63 0.99 -1.45
CA VAL A 30 -15.67 -0.01 -1.70
C VAL A 30 -15.32 -1.32 -1.00
N HIS A 31 -14.06 -1.73 -1.08
CA HIS A 31 -13.59 -2.92 -0.38
C HIS A 31 -13.76 -2.76 1.13
N LEU A 32 -13.34 -1.62 1.65
CA LEU A 32 -13.43 -1.34 3.08
C LEU A 32 -14.88 -1.37 3.56
N SER A 33 -15.79 -0.79 2.77
CA SER A 33 -17.21 -0.73 3.11
C SER A 33 -17.86 -2.11 3.20
N LYS A 34 -17.31 -3.11 2.54
CA LYS A 34 -17.83 -4.48 2.67
C LYS A 34 -17.61 -5.03 4.08
N TYR A 35 -16.51 -4.66 4.72
CA TYR A 35 -16.25 -5.10 6.08
C TYR A 35 -17.04 -4.31 7.11
N THR A 36 -17.29 -3.04 6.83
CA THR A 36 -17.92 -2.14 7.79
C THR A 36 -19.43 -2.06 7.60
N LEU A 37 -19.93 -2.66 6.52
CA LEU A 37 -21.34 -2.57 6.14
C LEU A 37 -21.79 -1.10 6.00
N GLY A 38 -20.87 -0.27 5.54
CA GLY A 38 -21.15 1.15 5.32
C GLY A 38 -21.10 2.02 6.56
N ASN A 39 -20.67 1.46 7.70
CA ASN A 39 -20.56 2.22 8.94
C ASN A 39 -19.36 3.17 8.89
N ARG A 40 -19.62 4.47 8.71
CA ARG A 40 -18.59 5.50 8.57
C ARG A 40 -17.71 5.61 9.81
N SER A 41 -18.29 5.48 10.98
CA SER A 41 -17.54 5.57 12.23
C SER A 41 -16.51 4.45 12.31
N LEU A 42 -16.91 3.23 11.97
CA LEU A 42 -16.00 2.09 11.97
C LEU A 42 -14.93 2.25 10.89
N GLU A 43 -15.30 2.74 9.72
CA GLU A 43 -14.33 3.01 8.65
C GLU A 43 -13.25 3.99 9.12
N ASN A 44 -13.68 5.07 9.75
CA ASN A 44 -12.75 6.07 10.27
C ASN A 44 -11.84 5.50 11.34
N GLU A 45 -12.37 4.62 12.19
CA GLU A 45 -11.55 3.95 13.19
C GLU A 45 -10.48 3.06 12.57
N LEU A 46 -10.85 2.29 11.55
CA LEU A 46 -9.90 1.41 10.86
C LEU A 46 -8.84 2.20 10.12
N LEU A 47 -9.24 3.28 9.46
CA LEU A 47 -8.29 4.15 8.78
C LEU A 47 -7.33 4.81 9.78
N GLY A 48 -7.84 5.29 10.89
CA GLY A 48 -7.02 5.91 11.93
C GLY A 48 -6.05 4.92 12.56
N LEU A 49 -6.50 3.67 12.74
CA LEU A 49 -5.64 2.64 13.28
C LEU A 49 -4.46 2.37 12.35
N PHE A 50 -4.74 2.21 11.05
CA PHE A 50 -3.65 2.02 10.08
C PHE A 50 -2.71 3.22 10.09
N ARG A 51 -3.27 4.43 10.10
CA ARG A 51 -2.50 5.66 10.11
C ARG A 51 -1.50 5.68 11.27
N SER A 52 -1.95 5.27 12.46
CA SER A 52 -1.09 5.24 13.64
C SER A 52 -0.08 4.08 13.60
N GLN A 53 -0.41 2.99 12.91
CA GLN A 53 0.49 1.82 12.82
C GLN A 53 1.50 1.91 11.70
N ALA A 54 1.31 2.82 10.75
CA ALA A 54 2.15 2.89 9.55
C ALA A 54 3.64 3.06 9.88
N ASP A 55 3.94 3.93 10.85
CA ASP A 55 5.33 4.15 11.26
C ASP A 55 5.93 2.93 11.93
N VAL A 56 5.11 2.16 12.65
CA VAL A 56 5.55 0.92 13.28
C VAL A 56 5.94 -0.10 12.22
N TYR A 57 5.14 -0.23 11.15
CA TYR A 57 5.47 -1.14 10.06
C TYR A 57 6.80 -0.76 9.40
N LEU A 58 6.98 0.54 9.13
CA LEU A 58 8.23 1.00 8.53
C LEU A 58 9.43 0.75 9.46
N ALA A 59 9.26 1.01 10.75
CA ALA A 59 10.33 0.79 11.72
C ALA A 59 10.71 -0.68 11.80
N ARG A 60 9.74 -1.58 11.75
CA ARG A 60 10.00 -3.02 11.78
C ARG A 60 10.76 -3.49 10.56
N LEU A 61 10.40 -2.97 9.39
CA LEU A 61 11.12 -3.31 8.16
C LEU A 61 12.56 -2.78 8.19
N ASP A 62 12.74 -1.54 8.66
CA ASP A 62 14.07 -0.95 8.75
C ASP A 62 14.96 -1.67 9.76
N ALA A 63 14.36 -2.15 10.85
CA ALA A 63 15.10 -2.77 11.94
C ALA A 63 15.36 -4.25 11.72
N ALA A 64 14.77 -4.88 10.69
CA ALA A 64 14.92 -6.32 10.46
C ALA A 64 16.40 -6.67 10.29
N GLY A 65 16.86 -7.59 11.12
CA GLY A 65 18.28 -8.00 11.13
C GLY A 65 18.53 -9.33 10.44
N ASP A 66 17.49 -10.05 10.06
CA ASP A 66 17.64 -11.30 9.32
C ASP A 66 16.44 -11.49 8.38
N GLU A 67 16.55 -12.51 7.53
CA GLU A 67 15.52 -12.76 6.51
C GLU A 67 14.15 -13.05 7.12
N LYS A 68 14.13 -13.77 8.21
CA LYS A 68 12.86 -14.12 8.84
C LYS A 68 12.15 -12.89 9.39
N GLU A 69 12.88 -12.01 10.08
CA GLU A 69 12.30 -10.77 10.59
C GLU A 69 11.79 -9.90 9.47
N TRP A 70 12.56 -9.80 8.39
CA TRP A 70 12.17 -9.02 7.21
C TRP A 70 10.89 -9.56 6.59
N GLN A 71 10.85 -10.87 6.35
CA GLN A 71 9.68 -11.52 5.74
C GLN A 71 8.45 -11.40 6.63
N ASN A 72 8.60 -11.54 7.94
CA ASN A 72 7.49 -11.42 8.86
C ASN A 72 6.93 -10.00 8.89
N ALA A 73 7.82 -8.99 8.87
CA ALA A 73 7.38 -7.60 8.85
C ALA A 73 6.66 -7.27 7.56
N ALA A 74 7.18 -7.72 6.43
CA ALA A 74 6.55 -7.50 5.13
C ALA A 74 5.21 -8.22 5.03
N HIS A 75 5.11 -9.43 5.57
CA HIS A 75 3.87 -10.20 5.59
C HIS A 75 2.80 -9.49 6.42
N SER A 76 3.17 -8.95 7.59
CA SER A 76 2.25 -8.20 8.43
C SER A 76 1.72 -6.96 7.72
N LEU A 77 2.60 -6.24 7.05
CA LEU A 77 2.20 -5.06 6.28
C LEU A 77 1.25 -5.46 5.14
N LYS A 78 1.57 -6.54 4.45
CA LYS A 78 0.73 -7.03 3.36
C LYS A 78 -0.70 -7.33 3.86
N GLY A 79 -0.81 -8.03 4.99
CA GLY A 79 -2.12 -8.36 5.56
C GLY A 79 -2.92 -7.12 5.92
N SER A 80 -2.28 -6.15 6.57
CA SER A 80 -2.95 -4.91 6.95
C SER A 80 -3.37 -4.10 5.72
N ALA A 81 -2.52 -4.03 4.72
CA ALA A 81 -2.82 -3.28 3.50
C ALA A 81 -3.97 -3.91 2.73
N ARG A 82 -4.00 -5.24 2.64
CA ARG A 82 -5.10 -5.95 1.96
C ARG A 82 -6.42 -5.74 2.69
N GLY A 83 -6.40 -5.83 4.02
CA GLY A 83 -7.62 -5.63 4.80
C GLY A 83 -8.20 -4.24 4.60
N LEU A 84 -7.35 -3.25 4.46
CA LEU A 84 -7.77 -1.87 4.28
C LEU A 84 -8.18 -1.56 2.83
N GLY A 85 -7.78 -2.38 1.88
CA GLY A 85 -7.99 -2.08 0.47
C GLY A 85 -6.90 -1.21 -0.13
N ALA A 86 -5.72 -1.18 0.50
CA ALA A 86 -4.57 -0.44 -0.01
C ALA A 86 -3.77 -1.35 -0.94
N TRP A 87 -4.32 -1.58 -2.14
CA TRP A 87 -3.83 -2.62 -3.05
C TRP A 87 -2.42 -2.39 -3.55
N ALA A 88 -2.07 -1.15 -3.88
CA ALA A 88 -0.70 -0.84 -4.33
C ALA A 88 0.31 -1.12 -3.24
N LEU A 89 -0.01 -0.73 -2.00
CA LEU A 89 0.86 -1.00 -0.87
C LEU A 89 0.95 -2.51 -0.60
N ALA A 90 -0.17 -3.22 -0.71
CA ALA A 90 -0.18 -4.67 -0.52
C ALA A 90 0.71 -5.37 -1.52
N THR A 91 0.68 -4.93 -2.78
CA THR A 91 1.53 -5.50 -3.83
C THR A 91 3.01 -5.26 -3.52
N LEU A 92 3.36 -4.06 -3.06
CA LEU A 92 4.74 -3.77 -2.70
C LEU A 92 5.19 -4.59 -1.49
N ALA A 93 4.32 -4.79 -0.52
CA ALA A 93 4.65 -5.63 0.64
C ALA A 93 4.85 -7.08 0.21
N GLU A 94 4.06 -7.56 -0.72
CA GLU A 94 4.24 -8.92 -1.25
C GLU A 94 5.57 -9.04 -1.99
N GLU A 95 5.93 -8.03 -2.77
CA GLU A 95 7.25 -8.01 -3.43
C GLU A 95 8.37 -7.99 -2.40
N ALA A 96 8.19 -7.28 -1.30
CA ALA A 96 9.18 -7.23 -0.25
C ALA A 96 9.40 -8.60 0.38
N GLU A 97 8.33 -9.39 0.55
CA GLU A 97 8.46 -10.75 1.06
C GLU A 97 9.40 -11.60 0.20
N LYS A 98 9.45 -11.31 -1.10
CA LYS A 98 10.25 -12.06 -2.06
C LYS A 98 11.62 -11.42 -2.30
N THR A 99 11.88 -10.27 -1.72
CA THR A 99 13.14 -9.54 -1.89
C THR A 99 14.09 -9.93 -0.78
N ALA A 100 15.35 -10.17 -1.11
CA ALA A 100 16.36 -10.48 -0.10
C ALA A 100 16.60 -9.25 0.79
N LEU A 101 16.83 -9.49 2.07
CA LEU A 101 17.10 -8.42 3.02
C LEU A 101 18.20 -7.48 2.53
N ALA A 102 19.26 -8.05 1.95
CA ALA A 102 20.39 -7.26 1.47
C ALA A 102 20.03 -6.33 0.31
N ALA A 103 18.92 -6.61 -0.39
CA ALA A 103 18.47 -5.81 -1.54
C ALA A 103 17.28 -4.92 -1.22
N ARG A 104 17.03 -4.66 0.07
CA ARG A 104 15.78 -4.02 0.49
C ARG A 104 15.67 -2.53 0.16
N SER A 105 16.77 -1.85 -0.12
CA SER A 105 16.73 -0.37 -0.20
C SER A 105 15.75 0.16 -1.24
N GLY A 106 15.69 -0.47 -2.42
CA GLY A 106 14.78 -0.02 -3.47
C GLY A 106 13.33 -0.21 -3.11
N ILE A 107 12.97 -1.40 -2.62
CA ILE A 107 11.59 -1.68 -2.26
C ILE A 107 11.17 -0.86 -1.03
N MET A 108 12.10 -0.57 -0.12
CA MET A 108 11.79 0.28 1.03
C MET A 108 11.40 1.69 0.60
N ALA A 109 12.08 2.26 -0.39
CA ALA A 109 11.73 3.58 -0.90
C ALA A 109 10.32 3.58 -1.48
N GLU A 110 9.97 2.53 -2.22
CA GLU A 110 8.62 2.43 -2.80
C GLU A 110 7.55 2.25 -1.73
N ILE A 111 7.84 1.45 -0.71
CA ILE A 111 6.91 1.25 0.40
C ILE A 111 6.70 2.55 1.16
N ARG A 112 7.75 3.32 1.43
CA ARG A 112 7.62 4.61 2.11
C ARG A 112 6.73 5.55 1.31
N ASP A 113 6.93 5.61 0.00
CA ASP A 113 6.10 6.47 -0.85
C ASP A 113 4.64 6.02 -0.86
N ALA A 114 4.40 4.71 -0.92
CA ALA A 114 3.04 4.18 -0.91
C ALA A 114 2.35 4.45 0.43
N ILE A 115 3.05 4.31 1.54
CA ILE A 115 2.51 4.60 2.86
C ILE A 115 2.21 6.09 2.97
N ALA A 116 3.09 6.95 2.45
CA ALA A 116 2.83 8.40 2.48
C ALA A 116 1.55 8.74 1.70
N ALA A 117 1.34 8.09 0.55
CA ALA A 117 0.12 8.29 -0.23
C ALA A 117 -1.13 7.81 0.51
N VAL A 118 -1.04 6.66 1.17
CA VAL A 118 -2.15 6.13 1.97
C VAL A 118 -2.46 7.08 3.13
N ASN A 119 -1.45 7.54 3.83
CA ASN A 119 -1.63 8.45 4.96
C ASN A 119 -2.25 9.78 4.53
N ALA A 120 -1.82 10.32 3.39
CA ALA A 120 -2.39 11.55 2.85
C ALA A 120 -3.86 11.36 2.49
N PHE A 121 -4.20 10.22 1.92
CA PHE A 121 -5.58 9.89 1.59
C PHE A 121 -6.45 9.80 2.86
N ILE A 122 -5.94 9.11 3.89
CA ILE A 122 -6.64 8.98 5.17
C ILE A 122 -6.88 10.36 5.78
N ASP A 123 -5.87 11.21 5.77
CA ASP A 123 -6.00 12.56 6.32
C ASP A 123 -7.06 13.37 5.55
N SER A 124 -7.12 13.21 4.24
CA SER A 124 -8.11 13.93 3.44
C SER A 124 -9.54 13.43 3.72
N VAL A 125 -9.71 12.13 3.93
CA VAL A 125 -11.02 11.56 4.25
C VAL A 125 -11.45 12.01 5.65
N ALA A 126 -10.54 12.04 6.60
CA ALA A 126 -10.86 12.44 7.97
C ALA A 126 -11.29 13.89 8.05
N GLU A 127 -10.81 14.74 7.14
CA GLU A 127 -11.19 16.15 7.12
C GLU A 127 -12.52 16.38 6.41
N ALA A 128 -12.96 15.44 5.64
CA ALA A 128 -14.24 15.53 4.94
C ALA A 128 -15.39 15.20 5.88
#